data_30a6c2adde1eab896db02adec0b70898
#
_entry.id   30a6c2adde1eab896db02adec0b70898
#
_cell.length_a   1.000
_cell.length_b   1.000
_cell.length_c   1.000
_cell.angle_alpha   90.00
_cell.angle_beta   90.00
_cell.angle_gamma   90.00
#
_symmetry.space_group_name_H-M   'P 1'
#
loop_
_entity.id
_entity.type
_entity.pdbx_description
1 polymer ?
#
loop_
_entity_poly.entity_id
_entity_poly.type
_entity_poly.pdbx_seq_one_letter_code
_entity_poly.pdbx_strand_id
1 'polypeptide(L)'
;RDPALIRLQHISSSELTSAVKVKQFAMSGAVSGALPLWLENNQWIIHDGWLRNDGPMTLRLDKDTADALVADNVSAGAAINWLRYMEISRSWTQINLDNLGVLTLKASINGTSRVEGKSSTVHLNYAHEENIFDLWRSLRFGDNLQAWLEQNATLPVRRCTDGKTCKEPK
;
A
#
# COMPACT_ATOMS: atom_id res chain seq x y z
N ARG A 1 -3.39 22.95 -14.04
CA ARG A 1 -2.26 22.06 -14.39
C ARG A 1 -2.73 20.64 -14.18
N ASP A 2 -2.49 19.76 -15.15
CA ASP A 2 -2.86 18.35 -15.03
C ASP A 2 -1.88 17.63 -14.08
N PRO A 3 -2.35 16.66 -13.28
CA PRO A 3 -1.49 15.90 -12.40
C PRO A 3 -0.55 14.98 -13.19
N ALA A 4 0.62 14.73 -12.66
CA ALA A 4 1.43 13.61 -13.10
C ALA A 4 0.81 12.31 -12.56
N LEU A 5 0.50 11.36 -13.43
CA LEU A 5 -0.18 10.14 -13.03
C LEU A 5 0.82 8.97 -12.94
N ILE A 6 1.05 8.46 -11.73
CA ILE A 6 1.74 7.18 -11.54
C ILE A 6 0.67 6.09 -11.65
N ARG A 7 0.85 5.18 -12.60
CA ARG A 7 0.00 3.99 -12.72
C ARG A 7 0.76 2.78 -12.20
N LEU A 8 0.11 2.06 -11.30
CA LEU A 8 0.57 0.79 -10.76
C LEU A 8 -0.27 -0.32 -11.41
N GLN A 9 0.37 -1.24 -12.10
CA GLN A 9 -0.33 -2.30 -12.83
C GLN A 9 0.19 -3.66 -12.40
N HIS A 10 -0.69 -4.46 -11.85
CA HIS A 10 -0.44 -5.85 -11.50
C HIS A 10 0.81 -6.04 -10.63
N ILE A 11 0.94 -5.22 -9.59
CA ILE A 11 2.06 -5.29 -8.67
C ILE A 11 1.87 -6.46 -7.72
N SER A 12 2.85 -7.36 -7.67
CA SER A 12 2.83 -8.49 -6.75
C SER A 12 2.89 -8.03 -5.28
N SER A 13 1.90 -8.44 -4.50
CA SER A 13 1.85 -8.10 -3.06
C SER A 13 3.01 -8.73 -2.28
N SER A 14 3.51 -9.90 -2.71
CA SER A 14 4.68 -10.53 -2.11
C SER A 14 5.96 -9.76 -2.36
N GLU A 15 6.12 -9.14 -3.54
CA GLU A 15 7.26 -8.27 -3.83
C GLU A 15 7.20 -6.99 -3.01
N LEU A 16 6.01 -6.41 -2.84
CA LEU A 16 5.81 -5.25 -1.98
C LEU A 16 6.23 -5.53 -0.53
N THR A 17 5.73 -6.61 0.04
CA THR A 17 6.08 -6.98 1.43
C THR A 17 7.56 -7.30 1.59
N SER A 18 8.18 -7.90 0.59
CA SER A 18 9.62 -8.17 0.58
C SER A 18 10.44 -6.90 0.48
N ALA A 19 10.04 -5.94 -0.36
CA ALA A 19 10.72 -4.65 -0.52
C ALA A 19 10.69 -3.82 0.77
N VAL A 20 9.57 -3.84 1.50
CA VAL A 20 9.40 -3.13 2.76
C VAL A 20 10.00 -3.90 3.95
N LYS A 21 10.49 -5.12 3.72
CA LYS A 21 11.07 -6.02 4.76
C LYS A 21 10.13 -6.27 5.94
N VAL A 22 8.83 -6.26 5.70
CA VAL A 22 7.83 -6.61 6.70
C VAL A 22 7.76 -8.12 6.80
N LYS A 23 8.27 -8.67 7.89
CA LYS A 23 8.32 -10.12 8.14
C LYS A 23 7.05 -10.66 8.79
N GLN A 24 6.28 -9.78 9.42
CA GLN A 24 5.09 -10.15 10.19
C GLN A 24 3.90 -10.55 9.32
N PHE A 25 3.88 -10.11 8.06
CA PHE A 25 2.83 -10.41 7.12
C PHE A 25 3.36 -11.16 5.90
N ALA A 26 2.62 -12.15 5.47
CA ALA A 26 2.79 -12.77 4.15
C ALA A 26 1.53 -12.47 3.32
N MET A 27 1.74 -11.90 2.14
CA MET A 27 0.65 -11.57 1.22
C MET A 27 0.89 -12.23 -0.13
N SER A 28 -0.18 -12.67 -0.77
CA SER A 28 -0.16 -13.13 -2.17
C SER A 28 -1.21 -12.41 -2.99
N GLY A 29 -1.09 -12.49 -4.30
CA GLY A 29 -1.95 -11.80 -5.23
C GLY A 29 -1.31 -10.51 -5.76
N ALA A 30 -2.07 -9.74 -6.50
CA ALA A 30 -1.59 -8.54 -7.14
C ALA A 30 -2.56 -7.36 -6.93
N VAL A 31 -2.01 -6.17 -6.97
CA VAL A 31 -2.76 -4.92 -6.86
C VAL A 31 -2.46 -4.01 -8.04
N SER A 32 -3.45 -3.23 -8.41
CA SER A 32 -3.33 -2.14 -9.37
C SER A 32 -3.88 -0.85 -8.79
N GLY A 33 -3.41 0.27 -9.31
CA GLY A 33 -3.85 1.56 -8.83
C GLY A 33 -3.36 2.74 -9.63
N ALA A 34 -3.68 3.91 -9.13
CA ALA A 34 -3.23 5.16 -9.69
C ALA A 34 -2.98 6.17 -8.57
N LEU A 35 -1.89 6.90 -8.69
CA LEU A 35 -1.52 7.96 -7.77
C LEU A 35 -1.38 9.27 -8.56
N PRO A 36 -2.43 10.11 -8.59
CA PRO A 36 -2.34 11.43 -9.19
C PRO A 36 -1.43 12.33 -8.33
N LEU A 37 -0.32 12.76 -8.90
CA LEU A 37 0.64 13.64 -8.26
C LEU A 37 0.41 15.08 -8.71
N TRP A 38 0.20 15.95 -7.75
CA TRP A 38 0.06 17.39 -7.97
C TRP A 38 1.28 18.10 -7.40
N LEU A 39 1.70 19.16 -8.05
CA LEU A 39 2.74 20.04 -7.51
C LEU A 39 2.06 21.30 -6.96
N GLU A 40 2.04 21.41 -5.64
CA GLU A 40 1.50 22.56 -4.92
C GLU A 40 2.59 23.17 -4.06
N ASN A 41 2.81 24.48 -4.19
CA ASN A 41 3.84 25.20 -3.45
C ASN A 41 5.23 24.53 -3.46
N ASN A 42 5.61 23.98 -4.62
CA ASN A 42 6.86 23.24 -4.82
C ASN A 42 6.97 21.92 -4.02
N GLN A 43 5.84 21.38 -3.55
CA GLN A 43 5.73 20.09 -2.88
C GLN A 43 4.81 19.16 -3.65
N TRP A 44 5.17 17.88 -3.69
CA TRP A 44 4.34 16.86 -4.31
C TRP A 44 3.28 16.40 -3.32
N ILE A 45 2.03 16.43 -3.77
CA ILE A 45 0.88 15.91 -3.05
C ILE A 45 0.19 14.82 -3.87
N ILE A 46 -0.49 13.89 -3.19
CA ILE A 46 -1.35 12.89 -3.83
C ILE A 46 -2.78 13.22 -3.45
N HIS A 47 -3.62 13.39 -4.45
CA HIS A 47 -5.03 13.60 -4.25
C HIS A 47 -5.81 12.52 -4.98
N ASP A 48 -6.70 11.83 -4.24
CA ASP A 48 -7.54 10.75 -4.77
C ASP A 48 -6.75 9.59 -5.42
N GLY A 49 -5.58 9.29 -4.86
CA GLY A 49 -4.88 8.06 -5.17
C GLY A 49 -5.68 6.83 -4.71
N TRP A 50 -5.56 5.74 -5.43
CA TRP A 50 -6.28 4.51 -5.11
C TRP A 50 -5.48 3.27 -5.46
N LEU A 51 -5.74 2.20 -4.70
CA LEU A 51 -5.29 0.83 -4.96
C LEU A 51 -6.47 -0.14 -4.84
N ARG A 52 -6.46 -1.18 -5.64
CA ARG A 52 -7.41 -2.30 -5.57
C ARG A 52 -6.69 -3.61 -5.87
N ASN A 53 -7.25 -4.71 -5.41
CA ASN A 53 -6.78 -6.03 -5.82
C ASN A 53 -7.25 -6.37 -7.25
N ASP A 54 -6.40 -7.07 -8.01
CA ASP A 54 -6.69 -7.51 -9.39
C ASP A 54 -7.40 -8.86 -9.43
N GLY A 55 -7.38 -9.58 -8.34
CA GLY A 55 -8.00 -10.88 -8.15
C GLY A 55 -7.96 -11.26 -6.68
N PRO A 56 -8.31 -12.50 -6.33
CA PRO A 56 -8.22 -12.96 -4.95
C PRO A 56 -6.81 -12.81 -4.40
N MET A 57 -6.72 -12.32 -3.17
CA MET A 57 -5.48 -12.16 -2.41
C MET A 57 -5.55 -12.97 -1.14
N THR A 58 -4.40 -13.37 -0.62
CA THR A 58 -4.31 -13.95 0.74
C THR A 58 -3.46 -13.07 1.62
N LEU A 59 -3.87 -12.95 2.86
CA LEU A 59 -3.12 -12.31 3.93
C LEU A 59 -2.91 -13.34 5.05
N ARG A 60 -1.67 -13.47 5.51
CA ARG A 60 -1.33 -14.29 6.67
C ARG A 60 -0.50 -13.48 7.63
N LEU A 61 -0.94 -13.43 8.87
CA LEU A 61 -0.17 -12.86 9.97
C LEU A 61 0.67 -13.98 10.61
N ASP A 62 1.94 -13.68 10.87
CA ASP A 62 2.82 -14.60 11.60
C ASP A 62 2.22 -14.96 12.96
N LYS A 63 2.36 -16.24 13.34
CA LYS A 63 1.73 -16.77 14.55
C LYS A 63 2.21 -16.06 15.82
N ASP A 64 3.52 -15.87 15.94
CA ASP A 64 4.10 -15.28 17.15
C ASP A 64 3.70 -13.80 17.28
N THR A 65 3.64 -13.09 16.15
CA THR A 65 3.13 -11.72 16.07
C THR A 65 1.66 -11.65 16.44
N ALA A 66 0.84 -12.56 15.92
CA ALA A 66 -0.59 -12.62 16.24
C ALA A 66 -0.82 -12.88 17.73
N ASP A 67 -0.08 -13.83 18.32
CA ASP A 67 -0.20 -14.19 19.73
C ASP A 67 0.23 -13.01 20.63
N ALA A 68 1.29 -12.31 20.28
CA ALA A 68 1.73 -11.12 21.01
C ALA A 68 0.69 -9.98 20.95
N LEU A 69 0.13 -9.71 19.76
CA LEU A 69 -0.90 -8.68 19.60
C LEU A 69 -2.18 -8.97 20.35
N VAL A 70 -2.59 -10.25 20.41
CA VAL A 70 -3.76 -10.68 21.19
C VAL A 70 -3.49 -10.52 22.69
N ALA A 71 -2.29 -10.84 23.16
CA ALA A 71 -1.89 -10.67 24.56
C ALA A 71 -1.90 -9.19 25.00
N ASP A 72 -1.45 -8.30 24.12
CA ASP A 72 -1.39 -6.86 24.40
C ASP A 72 -2.77 -6.18 24.31
N ASN A 73 -3.69 -6.71 23.50
CA ASN A 73 -4.99 -6.10 23.26
C ASN A 73 -6.12 -7.14 23.11
N VAL A 74 -6.64 -7.57 24.24
CA VAL A 74 -7.71 -8.59 24.30
C VAL A 74 -8.96 -8.16 23.54
N SER A 75 -9.30 -6.88 23.51
CA SER A 75 -10.49 -6.37 22.82
C SER A 75 -10.37 -6.46 21.28
N ALA A 76 -9.15 -6.42 20.76
CA ALA A 76 -8.86 -6.59 19.34
C ALA A 76 -8.64 -8.05 18.92
N GLY A 77 -8.67 -8.98 19.86
CA GLY A 77 -8.33 -10.39 19.63
C GLY A 77 -9.11 -11.05 18.50
N ALA A 78 -10.39 -10.76 18.37
CA ALA A 78 -11.22 -11.28 17.27
C ALA A 78 -10.72 -10.78 15.90
N ALA A 79 -10.43 -9.49 15.76
CA ALA A 79 -9.92 -8.91 14.53
C ALA A 79 -8.53 -9.45 14.18
N ILE A 80 -7.65 -9.60 15.17
CA ILE A 80 -6.32 -10.18 14.99
C ILE A 80 -6.40 -11.64 14.55
N ASN A 81 -7.30 -12.41 15.11
CA ASN A 81 -7.53 -13.80 14.70
C ASN A 81 -7.99 -13.92 13.26
N TRP A 82 -8.79 -12.98 12.75
CA TRP A 82 -9.15 -12.95 11.33
C TRP A 82 -7.95 -12.72 10.43
N LEU A 83 -6.96 -11.94 10.86
CA LEU A 83 -5.74 -11.66 10.12
C LEU A 83 -4.73 -12.81 10.11
N ARG A 84 -4.90 -13.84 10.95
CA ARG A 84 -4.04 -15.03 10.93
C ARG A 84 -4.07 -15.74 9.58
N TYR A 85 -5.26 -15.82 8.97
CA TYR A 85 -5.44 -16.26 7.60
C TYR A 85 -6.72 -15.66 7.03
N MET A 86 -6.57 -14.80 6.05
CA MET A 86 -7.67 -14.12 5.38
C MET A 86 -7.54 -14.25 3.87
N GLU A 87 -8.59 -14.70 3.22
CA GLU A 87 -8.75 -14.64 1.78
C GLU A 87 -9.52 -13.35 1.44
N ILE A 88 -8.87 -12.43 0.73
CA ILE A 88 -9.43 -11.14 0.35
C ILE A 88 -10.04 -11.28 -1.03
N SER A 89 -11.36 -11.12 -1.13
CA SER A 89 -12.08 -11.12 -2.40
C SER A 89 -12.07 -9.77 -3.07
N ARG A 90 -12.19 -8.69 -2.29
CA ARG A 90 -12.19 -7.31 -2.78
C ARG A 90 -11.52 -6.39 -1.78
N SER A 91 -10.64 -5.55 -2.27
CA SER A 91 -10.07 -4.46 -1.50
C SER A 91 -10.08 -3.17 -2.32
N TRP A 92 -10.30 -2.06 -1.65
CA TRP A 92 -10.19 -0.72 -2.18
C TRP A 92 -9.50 0.15 -1.14
N THR A 93 -8.44 0.82 -1.54
CA THR A 93 -7.70 1.73 -0.66
C THR A 93 -7.62 3.09 -1.32
N GLN A 94 -8.05 4.11 -0.63
CA GLN A 94 -7.84 5.51 -0.99
C GLN A 94 -6.56 6.01 -0.33
N ILE A 95 -5.77 6.78 -1.07
CA ILE A 95 -4.47 7.29 -0.67
C ILE A 95 -4.43 8.78 -0.92
N ASN A 96 -4.14 9.55 0.12
CA ASN A 96 -3.91 10.99 0.03
C ASN A 96 -2.60 11.34 0.74
N LEU A 97 -1.86 12.27 0.18
CA LEU A 97 -0.65 12.84 0.76
C LEU A 97 -0.75 14.35 0.66
N ASP A 98 -0.74 15.01 1.79
CA ASP A 98 -0.80 16.47 1.84
C ASP A 98 0.59 17.14 1.73
N ASN A 99 0.60 18.46 1.71
CA ASN A 99 1.81 19.27 1.60
C ASN A 99 2.64 19.31 2.91
N LEU A 100 2.12 18.80 4.01
CA LEU A 100 2.84 18.63 5.29
C LEU A 100 3.51 17.27 5.42
N GLY A 101 3.34 16.41 4.40
CA GLY A 101 3.86 15.05 4.40
C GLY A 101 2.98 14.06 5.18
N VAL A 102 1.73 14.41 5.45
CA VAL A 102 0.78 13.50 6.10
C VAL A 102 0.13 12.61 5.05
N LEU A 103 0.41 11.32 5.15
CA LEU A 103 -0.19 10.26 4.35
C LEU A 103 -1.44 9.75 5.05
N THR A 104 -2.56 9.81 4.36
CA THR A 104 -3.83 9.23 4.83
C THR A 104 -4.19 8.04 3.96
N LEU A 105 -4.44 6.90 4.61
CA LEU A 105 -4.91 5.67 3.98
C LEU A 105 -6.29 5.33 4.51
N LYS A 106 -7.23 5.04 3.61
CA LYS A 106 -8.55 4.51 3.95
C LYS A 106 -8.79 3.27 3.12
N ALA A 107 -8.83 2.11 3.77
CA ALA A 107 -9.02 0.83 3.12
C ALA A 107 -10.34 0.20 3.52
N SER A 108 -11.05 -0.35 2.54
CA SER A 108 -12.19 -1.24 2.72
C SER A 108 -11.85 -2.60 2.14
N ILE A 109 -11.92 -3.62 2.97
CA ILE A 109 -11.49 -4.97 2.64
C ILE A 109 -12.63 -5.93 2.93
N ASN A 110 -13.00 -6.72 1.93
CA ASN A 110 -13.98 -7.79 2.05
C ASN A 110 -13.29 -9.12 1.80
N GLY A 111 -13.57 -10.09 2.65
CA GLY A 111 -12.95 -11.39 2.52
C GLY A 111 -13.55 -12.43 3.42
N THR A 112 -12.87 -13.55 3.50
CA THR A 112 -13.24 -14.68 4.34
C THR A 112 -12.04 -15.08 5.17
N SER A 113 -12.23 -15.16 6.47
CA SER A 113 -11.23 -15.68 7.40
C SER A 113 -11.54 -17.12 7.75
N ARG A 114 -10.50 -17.94 7.87
CA ARG A 114 -10.59 -19.31 8.36
C ARG A 114 -9.83 -19.42 9.67
N VAL A 115 -10.58 -19.59 10.74
CA VAL A 115 -10.03 -19.78 12.08
C VAL A 115 -10.59 -21.07 12.65
N GLU A 116 -9.73 -21.97 13.08
CA GLU A 116 -10.10 -23.25 13.71
C GLU A 116 -11.11 -24.07 12.88
N GLY A 117 -10.95 -24.10 11.56
CA GLY A 117 -11.83 -24.82 10.65
C GLY A 117 -13.19 -24.16 10.38
N LYS A 118 -13.45 -23.00 10.99
CA LYS A 118 -14.66 -22.21 10.73
C LYS A 118 -14.35 -21.07 9.76
N SER A 119 -15.24 -20.89 8.80
CA SER A 119 -15.17 -19.81 7.81
C SER A 119 -16.08 -18.66 8.22
N SER A 120 -15.57 -17.46 8.25
CA SER A 120 -16.30 -16.24 8.61
C SER A 120 -16.11 -15.17 7.54
N THR A 121 -17.22 -14.56 7.11
CA THR A 121 -17.18 -13.40 6.23
C THR A 121 -16.69 -12.19 7.02
N VAL A 122 -15.72 -11.47 6.49
CA VAL A 122 -15.08 -10.32 7.14
C VAL A 122 -15.23 -9.08 6.29
N HIS A 123 -15.73 -8.02 6.91
CA HIS A 123 -15.67 -6.66 6.38
C HIS A 123 -14.79 -5.83 7.30
N LEU A 124 -13.68 -5.36 6.77
CA LEU A 124 -12.74 -4.54 7.52
C LEU A 124 -12.64 -3.17 6.88
N ASN A 125 -12.89 -2.14 7.67
CA ASN A 125 -12.59 -0.76 7.32
C ASN A 125 -11.40 -0.32 8.17
N TYR A 126 -10.36 0.13 7.49
CA TYR A 126 -9.13 0.59 8.11
C TYR A 126 -8.85 2.02 7.70
N ALA A 127 -8.51 2.85 8.66
CA ALA A 127 -8.05 4.21 8.42
C ALA A 127 -6.72 4.41 9.16
N HIS A 128 -5.75 4.95 8.47
CA HIS A 128 -4.43 5.24 9.02
C HIS A 128 -3.95 6.59 8.53
N GLU A 129 -3.30 7.31 9.43
CA GLU A 129 -2.68 8.59 9.14
C GLU A 129 -1.26 8.55 9.69
N GLU A 130 -0.28 8.89 8.86
CA GLU A 130 1.13 8.81 9.21
C GLU A 130 1.88 9.96 8.55
N ASN A 131 2.85 10.52 9.27
CA ASN A 131 3.81 11.41 8.64
C ASN A 131 4.86 10.58 7.89
N ILE A 132 4.93 10.75 6.55
CA ILE A 132 5.82 9.94 5.71
C ILE A 132 7.30 10.16 6.03
N PHE A 133 7.68 11.33 6.54
CA PHE A 133 9.07 11.60 6.89
C PHE A 133 9.49 10.80 8.13
N ASP A 134 8.58 10.66 9.10
CA ASP A 134 8.81 9.86 10.30
C ASP A 134 8.80 8.37 9.97
N LEU A 135 7.85 7.93 9.13
CA LEU A 135 7.81 6.57 8.59
C LEU A 135 9.09 6.24 7.81
N TRP A 136 9.55 7.15 6.97
CA TRP A 136 10.77 6.99 6.19
C TRP A 136 12.01 6.82 7.08
N ARG A 137 12.11 7.59 8.14
CA ARG A 137 13.19 7.45 9.13
C ARG A 137 13.15 6.10 9.84
N SER A 138 11.96 5.60 10.18
CA SER A 138 11.79 4.35 10.92
C SER A 138 12.07 3.11 10.08
N LEU A 139 11.68 3.13 8.81
CA LEU A 139 11.79 1.96 7.92
C LEU A 139 13.16 1.81 7.26
N ARG A 140 14.01 2.84 7.27
CA ARG A 140 15.29 2.84 6.56
C ARG A 140 15.16 2.16 5.20
N PHE A 141 14.36 2.75 4.31
CA PHE A 141 14.28 2.29 2.93
C PHE A 141 15.68 2.35 2.32
N GLY A 142 16.31 1.19 2.14
CA GLY A 142 17.56 1.09 1.41
C GLY A 142 17.32 1.29 -0.09
N ASP A 143 18.38 1.30 -0.87
CA ASP A 143 18.44 1.55 -2.32
C ASP A 143 17.47 0.68 -3.16
N ASN A 144 16.92 -0.39 -2.57
CA ASN A 144 16.04 -1.34 -3.24
C ASN A 144 14.65 -0.79 -3.59
N LEU A 145 14.13 0.21 -2.86
CA LEU A 145 12.80 0.77 -3.16
C LEU A 145 12.85 1.62 -4.44
N GLN A 146 13.91 2.38 -4.63
CA GLN A 146 14.09 3.18 -5.84
C GLN A 146 14.16 2.28 -7.07
N ALA A 147 14.98 1.21 -7.01
CA ALA A 147 15.10 0.24 -8.10
C ALA A 147 13.77 -0.47 -8.37
N TRP A 148 13.01 -0.78 -7.32
CA TRP A 148 11.69 -1.40 -7.46
C TRP A 148 10.68 -0.46 -8.12
N LEU A 149 10.64 0.83 -7.72
CA LEU A 149 9.77 1.84 -8.32
C LEU A 149 10.12 2.07 -9.79
N GLU A 150 11.39 2.11 -10.15
CA GLU A 150 11.85 2.25 -11.54
C GLU A 150 11.38 1.10 -12.42
N GLN A 151 11.29 -0.12 -11.88
CA GLN A 151 10.84 -1.31 -12.60
C GLN A 151 9.32 -1.44 -12.70
N ASN A 152 8.57 -0.95 -11.71
CA ASN A 152 7.14 -1.24 -11.55
C ASN A 152 6.23 0.00 -11.66
N ALA A 153 6.78 1.19 -11.71
CA ALA A 153 6.04 2.43 -11.88
C ALA A 153 6.30 3.04 -13.27
N THR A 154 5.24 3.23 -14.04
CA THR A 154 5.33 3.95 -15.31
C THR A 154 5.11 5.44 -15.06
N LEU A 155 6.20 6.21 -15.08
CA LEU A 155 6.12 7.66 -15.01
C LEU A 155 5.68 8.23 -16.37
N PRO A 156 4.77 9.21 -16.43
CA PRO A 156 4.43 9.87 -17.67
C PRO A 156 5.65 10.60 -18.21
N VAL A 157 6.02 10.30 -19.45
CA VAL A 157 7.09 11.01 -20.15
C VAL A 157 6.64 12.46 -20.37
N ARG A 158 7.31 13.43 -19.77
CA ARG A 158 7.10 14.85 -20.07
C ARG A 158 7.50 15.07 -21.52
N ARG A 159 6.54 15.45 -22.35
CA ARG A 159 6.83 16.02 -23.67
C ARG A 159 7.11 17.51 -23.48
N CYS A 160 8.30 17.93 -23.85
CA CYS A 160 8.58 19.36 -23.98
C CYS A 160 7.82 19.93 -25.17
N THR A 161 7.42 21.18 -25.10
CA THR A 161 6.66 21.91 -26.11
C THR A 161 7.31 21.92 -27.50
N ASP A 162 8.58 21.59 -27.60
CA ASP A 162 9.38 21.61 -28.85
C ASP A 162 9.57 20.22 -29.49
N GLY A 163 8.81 19.21 -29.05
CA GLY A 163 8.90 17.86 -29.62
C GLY A 163 10.19 17.09 -29.28
N LYS A 164 11.07 17.62 -28.43
CA LYS A 164 12.29 16.97 -27.94
C LYS A 164 12.08 16.41 -26.55
N THR A 165 12.63 15.23 -26.29
CA THR A 165 12.67 14.64 -24.94
C THR A 165 13.57 15.51 -24.04
N CYS A 166 13.03 16.03 -22.96
CA CYS A 166 13.83 16.72 -21.94
C CYS A 166 14.78 15.74 -21.27
N LYS A 167 16.07 15.96 -21.37
CA LYS A 167 17.06 15.23 -20.54
C LYS A 167 16.96 15.74 -19.12
N GLU A 168 16.97 14.81 -18.17
CA GLU A 168 17.09 15.15 -16.74
C GLU A 168 18.36 15.96 -16.49
N PRO A 169 18.31 16.97 -15.62
CA PRO A 169 19.52 17.55 -15.07
C PRO A 169 20.19 16.50 -14.16
N LYS A 170 21.49 16.36 -14.34
CA LYS A 170 22.36 15.51 -13.52
C LYS A 170 22.35 15.96 -12.07
#